data_fcd60fa718b7da309327b621039121f5
#
_entry.id   fcd60fa718b7da309327b621039121f5
#
_cell.length_a   1.000
_cell.length_b   1.000
_cell.length_c   1.000
_cell.angle_alpha   90.00
_cell.angle_beta   90.00
_cell.angle_gamma   90.00
#
_symmetry.space_group_name_H-M   'P 1'
#
loop_
_entity.id
_entity.type
_entity.pdbx_description
1 polymer ?
#
loop_
_entity_poly.entity_id
_entity_poly.type
_entity_poly.pdbx_seq_one_letter_code
_entity_poly.pdbx_strand_id
1 'polypeptide(L)'
;MLYLCTKIDSHIMKLILMTTPFFFVEEHQILNALFDEGLEILHLRKPDTEPVYSERLLTLISESYRKRIVVHDHFYLKNEYGLKGIHLNHRNPELPPKYKGHISCSCHTADEVMAHKKKCDYVFLSPIFDSISKEQYASHFTTANLRQLAQSGVIDRKVMALGGVQLDNIQKVKDLGFGGA
;
A
#
# COMPACT_ATOMS: atom_id res chain seq x y z
N MET A 1 24.78 -23.07 30.12
CA MET A 1 24.18 -23.06 28.77
C MET A 1 22.87 -22.29 28.83
N LEU A 2 22.97 -20.99 28.69
CA LEU A 2 21.81 -20.08 28.78
C LEU A 2 21.22 -19.94 27.39
N TYR A 3 20.02 -20.49 27.17
CA TYR A 3 19.19 -20.18 26.02
C TYR A 3 18.61 -18.78 26.24
N LEU A 4 19.20 -17.78 25.62
CA LEU A 4 18.55 -16.51 25.38
C LEU A 4 17.45 -16.76 24.33
N CYS A 5 16.23 -16.99 24.80
CA CYS A 5 15.03 -16.93 24.00
C CYS A 5 14.81 -15.44 23.66
N THR A 6 15.48 -14.96 22.62
CA THR A 6 15.13 -13.68 22.03
C THR A 6 13.71 -13.84 21.50
N LYS A 7 12.75 -13.19 22.17
CA LYS A 7 11.42 -12.95 21.59
C LYS A 7 11.67 -12.32 20.22
N ILE A 8 11.49 -13.12 19.18
CA ILE A 8 11.43 -12.62 17.80
C ILE A 8 10.26 -11.65 17.82
N ASP A 9 10.60 -10.38 17.73
CA ASP A 9 9.64 -9.29 17.69
C ASP A 9 8.73 -9.54 16.48
N SER A 10 7.50 -10.00 16.73
CA SER A 10 6.52 -10.39 15.71
C SER A 10 5.98 -9.21 14.89
N HIS A 11 6.69 -8.11 14.89
CA HIS A 11 6.33 -6.87 14.23
C HIS A 11 7.12 -6.65 12.94
N ILE A 12 7.04 -7.62 12.02
CA ILE A 12 7.51 -7.39 10.65
C ILE A 12 6.49 -6.43 10.01
N MET A 13 6.95 -5.20 9.79
CA MET A 13 6.19 -4.18 9.06
C MET A 13 6.19 -4.58 7.58
N LYS A 14 5.02 -4.53 6.92
CA LYS A 14 4.90 -4.85 5.50
C LYS A 14 5.53 -3.76 4.65
N LEU A 15 6.37 -4.17 3.69
CA LEU A 15 6.84 -3.27 2.64
C LEU A 15 5.87 -3.34 1.45
N ILE A 16 5.29 -2.19 1.12
CA ILE A 16 4.37 -2.04 0.00
C ILE A 16 4.96 -1.08 -1.01
N LEU A 17 5.19 -1.54 -2.21
CA LEU A 17 5.66 -0.70 -3.30
C LEU A 17 4.47 -0.19 -4.11
N MET A 18 4.49 1.10 -4.46
CA MET A 18 3.56 1.70 -5.41
C MET A 18 4.30 2.07 -6.69
N THR A 19 3.76 1.69 -7.85
CA THR A 19 4.37 2.06 -9.13
C THR A 19 4.36 3.57 -9.34
N THR A 20 5.29 4.07 -10.16
CA THR A 20 5.20 5.44 -10.69
C THR A 20 3.92 5.61 -11.51
N PRO A 21 3.38 6.83 -11.65
CA PRO A 21 2.16 7.05 -12.44
C PRO A 21 2.36 6.83 -13.94
N PHE A 22 3.60 6.78 -14.41
CA PHE A 22 3.94 6.63 -15.83
C PHE A 22 4.55 5.27 -16.11
N PHE A 23 4.30 4.72 -17.31
CA PHE A 23 4.97 3.53 -17.81
C PHE A 23 6.35 3.89 -18.37
N PHE A 24 7.31 2.97 -18.24
CA PHE A 24 8.62 3.06 -18.87
C PHE A 24 9.11 1.67 -19.27
N VAL A 25 10.06 1.61 -20.19
CA VAL A 25 10.40 0.37 -20.94
C VAL A 25 10.85 -0.75 -20.01
N GLU A 26 11.72 -0.48 -19.03
CA GLU A 26 12.32 -1.48 -18.14
C GLU A 26 11.48 -1.77 -16.89
N GLU A 27 10.29 -1.18 -16.75
CA GLU A 27 9.49 -1.27 -15.53
C GLU A 27 9.22 -2.74 -15.12
N HIS A 28 8.86 -3.58 -16.08
CA HIS A 28 8.59 -5.00 -15.82
C HIS A 28 9.83 -5.76 -15.32
N GLN A 29 11.02 -5.42 -15.80
CA GLN A 29 12.29 -6.05 -15.36
C GLN A 29 12.58 -5.68 -13.91
N ILE A 30 12.44 -4.39 -13.57
CA ILE A 30 12.62 -3.90 -12.20
C ILE A 30 11.60 -4.55 -11.26
N LEU A 31 10.33 -4.61 -11.65
CA LEU A 31 9.29 -5.22 -10.81
C LEU A 31 9.53 -6.71 -10.59
N ASN A 32 9.91 -7.47 -11.62
CA ASN A 32 10.25 -8.88 -11.46
C ASN A 32 11.45 -9.05 -10.51
N ALA A 33 12.53 -8.28 -10.68
CA ALA A 33 13.69 -8.32 -9.79
C ALA A 33 13.32 -8.00 -8.33
N LEU A 34 12.46 -7.01 -8.09
CA LEU A 34 11.99 -6.69 -6.74
C LEU A 34 11.15 -7.83 -6.13
N PHE A 35 10.35 -8.52 -6.93
CA PHE A 35 9.62 -9.70 -6.47
C PHE A 35 10.55 -10.88 -6.17
N ASP A 36 11.62 -11.07 -6.94
CA ASP A 36 12.67 -12.06 -6.68
C ASP A 36 13.38 -11.78 -5.34
N GLU A 37 13.64 -10.51 -5.04
CA GLU A 37 14.20 -10.04 -3.77
C GLU A 37 13.20 -10.04 -2.60
N GLY A 38 11.96 -10.50 -2.81
CA GLY A 38 11.00 -10.72 -1.74
C GLY A 38 9.95 -9.62 -1.55
N LEU A 39 9.75 -8.69 -2.51
CA LEU A 39 8.65 -7.74 -2.45
C LEU A 39 7.33 -8.47 -2.22
N GLU A 40 6.64 -8.14 -1.12
CA GLU A 40 5.41 -8.82 -0.73
C GLU A 40 4.17 -8.30 -1.46
N ILE A 41 4.07 -6.97 -1.63
CA ILE A 41 2.88 -6.32 -2.18
C ILE A 41 3.30 -5.19 -3.12
N LEU A 42 2.75 -5.23 -4.34
CA LEU A 42 2.86 -4.16 -5.32
C LEU A 42 1.49 -3.53 -5.54
N HIS A 43 1.41 -2.21 -5.45
CA HIS A 43 0.26 -1.44 -5.91
C HIS A 43 0.51 -0.92 -7.31
N LEU A 44 -0.19 -1.48 -8.29
CA LEU A 44 -0.18 -1.01 -9.68
C LEU A 44 -1.12 0.20 -9.78
N ARG A 45 -0.52 1.40 -9.83
CA ARG A 45 -1.20 2.69 -9.91
C ARG A 45 -0.77 3.43 -11.16
N LYS A 46 -1.63 3.47 -12.16
CA LYS A 46 -1.41 4.10 -13.46
C LYS A 46 -2.62 4.98 -13.81
N PRO A 47 -2.77 6.14 -13.14
CA PRO A 47 -3.92 7.01 -13.35
C PRO A 47 -3.95 7.53 -14.78
N ASP A 48 -5.15 7.76 -15.28
CA ASP A 48 -5.42 8.44 -16.56
C ASP A 48 -4.75 7.75 -17.77
N THR A 49 -4.58 6.42 -17.70
CA THR A 49 -4.01 5.62 -18.78
C THR A 49 -5.00 4.59 -19.31
N GLU A 50 -4.85 4.27 -20.60
CA GLU A 50 -5.66 3.21 -21.22
C GLU A 50 -5.29 1.83 -20.63
N PRO A 51 -6.28 0.94 -20.45
CA PRO A 51 -6.08 -0.35 -19.79
C PRO A 51 -5.06 -1.24 -20.49
N VAL A 52 -4.92 -1.14 -21.81
CA VAL A 52 -3.98 -1.94 -22.61
C VAL A 52 -2.54 -1.84 -22.14
N TYR A 53 -2.14 -0.70 -21.57
CA TYR A 53 -0.77 -0.54 -21.05
C TYR A 53 -0.57 -1.31 -19.74
N SER A 54 -1.57 -1.33 -18.87
CA SER A 54 -1.55 -2.15 -17.65
C SER A 54 -1.61 -3.64 -17.99
N GLU A 55 -2.41 -4.04 -18.95
CA GLU A 55 -2.48 -5.41 -19.48
C GLU A 55 -1.12 -5.87 -19.99
N ARG A 56 -0.48 -5.05 -20.84
CA ARG A 56 0.86 -5.34 -21.36
C ARG A 56 1.89 -5.47 -20.24
N LEU A 57 1.89 -4.58 -19.25
CA LEU A 57 2.81 -4.68 -18.11
C LEU A 57 2.57 -5.99 -17.35
N LEU A 58 1.30 -6.33 -17.06
CA LEU A 58 0.94 -7.56 -16.35
C LEU A 58 1.32 -8.83 -17.10
N THR A 59 1.30 -8.82 -18.45
CA THR A 59 1.77 -9.97 -19.24
C THR A 59 3.28 -10.18 -19.14
N LEU A 60 4.06 -9.11 -18.92
CA LEU A 60 5.51 -9.14 -18.78
C LEU A 60 5.98 -9.44 -17.33
N ILE A 61 5.09 -9.36 -16.35
CA ILE A 61 5.36 -9.80 -14.97
C ILE A 61 5.10 -11.29 -14.85
N SER A 62 6.03 -12.01 -14.20
CA SER A 62 5.90 -13.45 -13.94
C SER A 62 4.55 -13.77 -13.29
N GLU A 63 3.88 -14.81 -13.78
CA GLU A 63 2.57 -15.24 -13.30
C GLU A 63 2.57 -15.55 -11.80
N SER A 64 3.67 -16.09 -11.28
CA SER A 64 3.86 -16.40 -9.86
C SER A 64 3.74 -15.18 -8.95
N TYR A 65 4.01 -13.96 -9.47
CA TYR A 65 3.99 -12.71 -8.70
C TYR A 65 2.65 -11.99 -8.76
N ARG A 66 1.79 -12.31 -9.73
CA ARG A 66 0.51 -11.61 -9.94
C ARG A 66 -0.39 -11.62 -8.70
N LYS A 67 -0.34 -12.68 -7.89
CA LYS A 67 -1.05 -12.78 -6.61
C LYS A 67 -0.54 -11.81 -5.51
N ARG A 68 0.51 -11.04 -5.80
CA ARG A 68 1.03 -10.00 -4.91
C ARG A 68 0.68 -8.59 -5.40
N ILE A 69 -0.07 -8.46 -6.52
CA ILE A 69 -0.39 -7.18 -7.16
C ILE A 69 -1.80 -6.74 -6.80
N VAL A 70 -1.95 -5.47 -6.37
CA VAL A 70 -3.20 -4.77 -6.12
C VAL A 70 -3.37 -3.66 -7.15
N VAL A 71 -4.49 -3.59 -7.87
CA VAL A 71 -4.73 -2.58 -8.90
C VAL A 71 -5.55 -1.42 -8.36
N HIS A 72 -5.23 -0.19 -8.82
CA HIS A 72 -5.93 1.05 -8.46
C HIS A 72 -6.98 1.46 -9.49
N ASP A 73 -6.82 1.00 -10.71
CA ASP A 73 -7.64 1.36 -11.87
C ASP A 73 -7.99 0.08 -12.65
N HIS A 74 -9.02 0.10 -13.50
CA HIS A 74 -9.40 -1.05 -14.32
C HIS A 74 -9.59 -2.35 -13.52
N PHE A 75 -10.45 -2.35 -12.53
CA PHE A 75 -10.63 -3.42 -11.54
C PHE A 75 -10.90 -4.82 -12.13
N TYR A 76 -11.38 -4.92 -13.38
CA TYR A 76 -11.55 -6.20 -14.07
C TYR A 76 -10.23 -6.98 -14.22
N LEU A 77 -9.09 -6.27 -14.30
CA LEU A 77 -7.76 -6.87 -14.40
C LEU A 77 -7.46 -7.84 -13.24
N LYS A 78 -8.05 -7.58 -12.06
CA LYS A 78 -7.90 -8.48 -10.91
C LYS A 78 -8.34 -9.91 -11.24
N ASN A 79 -9.46 -10.08 -11.89
CA ASN A 79 -9.98 -11.40 -12.23
C ASN A 79 -9.25 -11.98 -13.46
N GLU A 80 -9.01 -11.17 -14.46
CA GLU A 80 -8.39 -11.58 -15.72
C GLU A 80 -6.95 -12.08 -15.54
N TYR A 81 -6.18 -11.41 -14.71
CA TYR A 81 -4.77 -11.75 -14.45
C TYR A 81 -4.54 -12.47 -13.11
N GLY A 82 -5.58 -12.81 -12.37
CA GLY A 82 -5.45 -13.51 -11.10
C GLY A 82 -4.73 -12.69 -10.01
N LEU A 83 -4.94 -11.37 -10.00
CA LEU A 83 -4.25 -10.46 -9.09
C LEU A 83 -4.76 -10.61 -7.64
N LYS A 84 -4.00 -10.06 -6.68
CA LYS A 84 -4.34 -10.07 -5.26
C LYS A 84 -5.70 -9.40 -4.99
N GLY A 85 -5.89 -8.18 -5.51
CA GLY A 85 -7.08 -7.41 -5.19
C GLY A 85 -7.11 -6.04 -5.83
N ILE A 86 -7.97 -5.19 -5.27
CA ILE A 86 -8.21 -3.83 -5.74
C ILE A 86 -7.97 -2.80 -4.63
N HIS A 87 -7.70 -1.58 -5.04
CA HIS A 87 -7.52 -0.45 -4.16
C HIS A 87 -8.53 0.65 -4.47
N LEU A 88 -9.42 0.92 -3.51
CA LEU A 88 -10.40 2.00 -3.61
C LEU A 88 -9.73 3.35 -3.32
N ASN A 89 -10.06 4.32 -4.12
CA ASN A 89 -9.55 5.68 -3.98
C ASN A 89 -10.58 6.68 -4.49
N HIS A 90 -10.31 7.95 -4.39
CA HIS A 90 -11.25 9.01 -4.78
C HIS A 90 -11.70 8.91 -6.26
N ARG A 91 -10.86 8.38 -7.18
CA ARG A 91 -11.25 8.18 -8.60
C ARG A 91 -12.14 6.93 -8.77
N ASN A 92 -11.91 5.93 -7.96
CA ASN A 92 -12.60 4.64 -7.99
C ASN A 92 -13.08 4.28 -6.57
N PRO A 93 -14.13 4.95 -6.04
CA PRO A 93 -14.55 4.79 -4.65
C PRO A 93 -15.43 3.56 -4.41
N GLU A 94 -16.00 2.99 -5.47
CA GLU A 94 -17.03 1.94 -5.35
C GLU A 94 -16.48 0.55 -5.62
N LEU A 95 -16.96 -0.41 -4.84
CA LEU A 95 -16.69 -1.82 -5.10
C LEU A 95 -17.47 -2.29 -6.32
N PRO A 96 -16.86 -3.06 -7.25
CA PRO A 96 -17.59 -3.72 -8.31
C PRO A 96 -18.68 -4.64 -7.73
N PRO A 97 -19.82 -4.78 -8.41
CA PRO A 97 -20.90 -5.67 -7.97
C PRO A 97 -20.40 -7.09 -7.68
N LYS A 98 -20.81 -7.66 -6.54
CA LYS A 98 -20.43 -9.01 -6.11
C LYS A 98 -18.93 -9.27 -6.00
N TYR A 99 -18.12 -8.22 -5.82
CA TYR A 99 -16.67 -8.35 -5.68
C TYR A 99 -16.31 -9.28 -4.51
N LYS A 100 -15.36 -10.17 -4.78
CA LYS A 100 -14.73 -11.04 -3.78
C LYS A 100 -13.22 -10.98 -3.93
N GLY A 101 -12.51 -10.75 -2.84
CA GLY A 101 -11.05 -10.68 -2.84
C GLY A 101 -10.55 -9.59 -1.93
N HIS A 102 -9.25 -9.37 -1.98
CA HIS A 102 -8.57 -8.37 -1.17
C HIS A 102 -8.99 -6.95 -1.57
N ILE A 103 -9.30 -6.15 -0.55
CA ILE A 103 -9.69 -4.75 -0.69
C ILE A 103 -8.78 -3.90 0.19
N SER A 104 -8.23 -2.84 -0.40
CA SER A 104 -7.59 -1.77 0.35
C SER A 104 -8.16 -0.43 -0.07
N CYS A 105 -7.97 0.63 0.71
CA CYS A 105 -8.39 1.97 0.33
C CYS A 105 -7.47 3.06 0.86
N SER A 106 -7.50 4.22 0.21
CA SER A 106 -6.84 5.44 0.68
C SER A 106 -7.72 6.16 1.69
N CYS A 107 -7.12 6.63 2.79
CA CYS A 107 -7.72 7.49 3.80
C CYS A 107 -6.81 8.68 4.05
N HIS A 108 -7.42 9.84 4.29
CA HIS A 108 -6.71 11.10 4.53
C HIS A 108 -7.02 11.69 5.91
N THR A 109 -7.98 11.11 6.61
CA THR A 109 -8.41 11.52 7.96
C THR A 109 -8.58 10.30 8.87
N ALA A 110 -8.59 10.55 10.19
CA ALA A 110 -8.87 9.53 11.19
C ALA A 110 -10.28 8.93 11.03
N ASP A 111 -11.26 9.76 10.71
CA ASP A 111 -12.64 9.33 10.51
C ASP A 111 -12.79 8.39 9.32
N GLU A 112 -12.10 8.69 8.20
CA GLU A 112 -12.05 7.78 7.05
C GLU A 112 -11.41 6.44 7.42
N VAL A 113 -10.31 6.44 8.19
CA VAL A 113 -9.69 5.20 8.68
C VAL A 113 -10.71 4.39 9.49
N MET A 114 -11.41 4.99 10.43
CA MET A 114 -12.42 4.31 11.26
C MET A 114 -13.60 3.79 10.44
N ALA A 115 -14.02 4.50 9.41
CA ALA A 115 -15.11 4.10 8.52
C ALA A 115 -14.76 2.90 7.62
N HIS A 116 -13.49 2.84 7.17
CA HIS A 116 -13.08 1.90 6.12
C HIS A 116 -12.30 0.69 6.62
N LYS A 117 -11.48 0.80 7.68
CA LYS A 117 -10.56 -0.30 8.08
C LYS A 117 -11.26 -1.60 8.49
N LYS A 118 -12.55 -1.56 8.88
CA LYS A 118 -13.33 -2.77 9.17
C LYS A 118 -13.76 -3.51 7.91
N LYS A 119 -13.89 -2.80 6.79
CA LYS A 119 -14.36 -3.33 5.50
C LYS A 119 -13.22 -3.69 4.56
N CYS A 120 -12.00 -3.24 4.87
CA CYS A 120 -10.80 -3.46 4.08
C CYS A 120 -9.84 -4.42 4.79
N ASP A 121 -8.99 -5.08 4.02
CA ASP A 121 -7.87 -5.86 4.55
C ASP A 121 -6.84 -4.96 5.19
N TYR A 122 -6.59 -3.80 4.57
CA TYR A 122 -5.88 -2.67 5.14
C TYR A 122 -6.27 -1.35 4.47
N VAL A 123 -5.89 -0.25 5.11
CA VAL A 123 -6.07 1.10 4.58
C VAL A 123 -4.73 1.84 4.57
N PHE A 124 -4.54 2.75 3.62
CA PHE A 124 -3.45 3.72 3.69
C PHE A 124 -3.93 4.97 4.41
N LEU A 125 -3.12 5.50 5.31
CA LEU A 125 -3.28 6.84 5.86
C LEU A 125 -2.19 7.72 5.25
N SER A 126 -2.58 8.80 4.57
CA SER A 126 -1.67 9.67 3.82
C SER A 126 -2.13 11.13 3.75
N PRO A 127 -1.19 12.07 3.64
CA PRO A 127 0.26 11.92 3.80
C PRO A 127 0.68 11.93 5.26
N ILE A 128 1.54 10.96 5.67
CA ILE A 128 2.03 10.88 7.06
C ILE A 128 3.12 11.91 7.35
N PHE A 129 4.00 12.14 6.38
CA PHE A 129 5.05 13.14 6.42
C PHE A 129 4.97 14.02 5.17
N ASP A 130 5.65 15.16 5.19
CA ASP A 130 5.73 16.04 4.03
C ASP A 130 6.34 15.30 2.84
N SER A 131 5.70 15.42 1.70
CA SER A 131 6.13 14.72 0.49
C SER A 131 7.23 15.50 -0.21
N ILE A 132 8.36 14.84 -0.48
CA ILE A 132 9.47 15.42 -1.28
C ILE A 132 9.08 15.52 -2.75
N SER A 133 8.20 14.63 -3.23
CA SER A 133 7.86 14.52 -4.65
C SER A 133 6.70 15.42 -5.09
N LYS A 134 6.03 16.10 -4.16
CA LYS A 134 4.92 17.02 -4.45
C LYS A 134 5.02 18.24 -3.54
N GLU A 135 5.52 19.33 -4.05
CA GLU A 135 5.74 20.60 -3.33
C GLU A 135 4.50 21.21 -2.66
N GLN A 136 3.30 20.65 -2.87
CA GLN A 136 2.03 21.14 -2.32
C GLN A 136 1.31 20.15 -1.39
N TYR A 137 1.91 19.01 -1.06
CA TYR A 137 1.32 18.02 -0.16
C TYR A 137 2.05 18.00 1.19
N ALA A 138 1.82 19.05 1.98
CA ALA A 138 2.21 19.06 3.38
C ALA A 138 1.37 18.03 4.16
N SER A 139 1.99 17.34 5.09
CA SER A 139 1.27 16.49 6.03
C SER A 139 0.37 17.35 6.93
N HIS A 140 -0.88 16.95 7.08
CA HIS A 140 -1.78 17.53 8.08
C HIS A 140 -1.58 16.90 9.46
N PHE A 141 -0.73 15.86 9.56
CA PHE A 141 -0.48 15.15 10.81
C PHE A 141 0.81 15.61 11.47
N THR A 142 0.66 16.18 12.66
CA THR A 142 1.81 16.40 13.55
C THR A 142 2.22 15.09 14.23
N THR A 143 3.46 14.99 14.69
CA THR A 143 3.91 13.84 15.48
C THR A 143 3.02 13.60 16.72
N ALA A 144 2.52 14.66 17.34
CA ALA A 144 1.62 14.57 18.48
C ALA A 144 0.28 13.94 18.08
N ASN A 145 -0.31 14.39 16.95
CA ASN A 145 -1.56 13.81 16.44
C ASN A 145 -1.38 12.32 16.09
N LEU A 146 -0.30 11.94 15.41
CA LEU A 146 -0.05 10.52 15.08
C LEU A 146 0.08 9.65 16.33
N ARG A 147 0.75 10.13 17.40
CA ARG A 147 0.83 9.42 18.69
C ARG A 147 -0.55 9.25 19.33
N GLN A 148 -1.38 10.29 19.30
CA GLN A 148 -2.75 10.23 19.80
C GLN A 148 -3.60 9.22 19.02
N LEU A 149 -3.48 9.19 17.69
CA LEU A 149 -4.18 8.22 16.82
C LEU A 149 -3.70 6.79 17.08
N ALA A 150 -2.43 6.58 17.38
CA ALA A 150 -1.90 5.29 17.76
C ALA A 150 -2.44 4.84 19.12
N GLN A 151 -2.43 5.72 20.13
CA GLN A 151 -2.96 5.43 21.48
C GLN A 151 -4.46 5.15 21.50
N SER A 152 -5.22 5.82 20.64
CA SER A 152 -6.67 5.60 20.50
C SER A 152 -7.05 4.38 19.66
N GLY A 153 -6.06 3.65 19.10
CA GLY A 153 -6.28 2.48 18.24
C GLY A 153 -6.81 2.80 16.83
N VAL A 154 -6.76 4.06 16.42
CA VAL A 154 -7.02 4.42 15.01
C VAL A 154 -5.91 3.86 14.15
N ILE A 155 -4.64 4.10 14.51
CA ILE A 155 -3.48 3.46 13.88
C ILE A 155 -3.30 2.08 14.53
N ASP A 156 -3.27 1.06 13.69
CA ASP A 156 -3.01 -0.33 14.06
C ASP A 156 -2.40 -1.09 12.86
N ARG A 157 -2.26 -2.41 12.99
CA ARG A 157 -1.68 -3.27 11.95
C ARG A 157 -2.43 -3.28 10.60
N LYS A 158 -3.64 -2.75 10.54
CA LYS A 158 -4.41 -2.59 9.31
C LYS A 158 -4.19 -1.23 8.66
N VAL A 159 -3.44 -0.34 9.27
CA VAL A 159 -3.18 1.00 8.75
C VAL A 159 -1.75 1.05 8.23
N MET A 160 -1.59 1.36 6.95
CA MET A 160 -0.31 1.50 6.25
C MET A 160 0.03 2.98 6.13
N ALA A 161 1.27 3.32 6.47
CA ALA A 161 1.76 4.69 6.32
C ALA A 161 2.09 4.98 4.85
N LEU A 162 1.63 6.11 4.33
CA LEU A 162 1.97 6.55 2.98
C LEU A 162 2.23 8.05 2.95
N GLY A 163 3.14 8.48 2.08
CA GLY A 163 3.56 9.87 1.89
C GLY A 163 4.70 10.30 2.80
N GLY A 164 5.82 10.68 2.17
CA GLY A 164 7.03 11.13 2.83
C GLY A 164 7.77 10.09 3.66
N VAL A 165 7.41 8.80 3.55
CA VAL A 165 8.11 7.71 4.25
C VAL A 165 9.45 7.45 3.56
N GLN A 166 10.53 7.40 4.36
CA GLN A 166 11.91 7.21 3.94
C GLN A 166 12.66 6.34 4.96
N LEU A 167 13.86 5.89 4.60
CA LEU A 167 14.69 5.06 5.47
C LEU A 167 15.04 5.74 6.81
N ASP A 168 15.20 7.06 6.83
CA ASP A 168 15.52 7.83 8.02
C ASP A 168 14.34 8.02 8.99
N ASN A 169 13.11 7.85 8.50
CA ASN A 169 11.90 8.01 9.32
C ASN A 169 11.08 6.72 9.48
N ILE A 170 11.48 5.62 8.83
CA ILE A 170 10.75 4.34 8.88
C ILE A 170 10.61 3.80 10.32
N GLN A 171 11.61 4.05 11.16
CA GLN A 171 11.54 3.62 12.56
C GLN A 171 10.41 4.33 13.32
N LYS A 172 10.14 5.61 13.03
CA LYS A 172 9.00 6.35 13.61
C LYS A 172 7.67 5.74 13.20
N VAL A 173 7.55 5.28 11.94
CA VAL A 173 6.35 4.58 11.44
C VAL A 173 6.12 3.29 12.22
N LYS A 174 7.18 2.51 12.46
CA LYS A 174 7.15 1.29 13.25
C LYS A 174 6.73 1.56 14.70
N ASP A 175 7.33 2.56 15.34
CA ASP A 175 7.05 2.92 16.75
C ASP A 175 5.62 3.44 16.96
N LEU A 176 5.00 3.99 15.91
CA LEU A 176 3.60 4.40 15.91
C LEU A 176 2.62 3.23 15.72
N GLY A 177 3.10 2.02 15.45
CA GLY A 177 2.28 0.83 15.33
C GLY A 177 1.59 0.62 13.98
N PHE A 178 2.03 1.31 12.93
CA PHE A 178 1.57 1.02 11.58
C PHE A 178 1.89 -0.42 11.16
N GLY A 179 1.01 -1.02 10.36
CA GLY A 179 1.19 -2.38 9.84
C GLY A 179 2.16 -2.49 8.68
N GLY A 180 2.51 -1.36 8.05
CA GLY A 180 3.40 -1.28 6.90
C GLY A 180 3.60 0.15 6.38
N ALA A 181 4.40 0.28 5.34
CA ALA A 181 4.61 1.52 4.60
C ALA A 181 4.91 1.23 3.13
#